data_0cfdc44d5d7fde3d310cab63328eaf96
#
_entry.id   0cfdc44d5d7fde3d310cab63328eaf96
#
_cell.length_a   1.000
_cell.length_b   1.000
_cell.length_c   1.000
_cell.angle_alpha   90.00
_cell.angle_beta   90.00
_cell.angle_gamma   90.00
#
_symmetry.space_group_name_H-M   'P 1'
#
loop_
_entity.id
_entity.type
_entity.pdbx_description
1 polymer ?
#
loop_
_entity_poly.entity_id
_entity_poly.type
_entity_poly.pdbx_seq_one_letter_code
_entity_poly.pdbx_strand_id
1 'polypeptide(L)'
;MRHAMKISISATNPCHMWPTAQAVAHEGALGLYYSGYPAWKFQGANPELLRCHSLRTNVVYALLKYVPEWLRPASRRLFLWQDEGFDRWVGAHLEPCDFIHAMPGQALHTFRAAKRLAIRTVLNHATGPAREVMRIMRPEYERIGMRIEKECPHDDAYFAREDEEYALADFHCAASTVVRDQLAAAGIPCGRIWVVPYGADTNAGLFHRAEHASPPPVFRILFAGQVSLRKGIRTLLEALTLAKSPHWKMDLIGARCRDAAKDIAAYRGPTPLTFHGALPQEQLARAMRDSSVLVLPSLEDGFGLVVPQALNCGCPVIVSDRVGGRDYVRHRENGSIFPSGDTAALAAELAWWERHPARPHENFTWSTGARTLIAQSEAALNP
;
A
#
# COMPACT_ATOMS: atom_id res chain seq x y z
N MET A 1 36.67 1.09 -14.79
CA MET A 1 35.39 0.38 -14.56
C MET A 1 34.46 1.34 -13.85
N ARG A 2 33.29 1.64 -14.41
CA ARG A 2 32.26 2.40 -13.66
C ARG A 2 31.85 1.55 -12.48
N HIS A 3 31.93 2.11 -11.28
CA HIS A 3 31.41 1.46 -10.07
C HIS A 3 29.93 1.15 -10.31
N ALA A 4 29.50 -0.11 -10.15
CA ALA A 4 28.09 -0.47 -10.29
C ALA A 4 27.32 0.18 -9.13
N MET A 5 26.32 0.99 -9.45
CA MET A 5 25.50 1.69 -8.46
C MET A 5 24.87 0.70 -7.47
N LYS A 6 24.87 1.05 -6.19
CA LYS A 6 24.32 0.25 -5.09
C LYS A 6 23.22 1.00 -4.35
N ILE A 7 22.02 0.40 -4.35
CA ILE A 7 20.84 0.89 -3.64
C ILE A 7 20.60 -0.03 -2.44
N SER A 8 20.76 0.48 -1.23
CA SER A 8 20.36 -0.23 -0.01
C SER A 8 18.93 0.14 0.37
N ILE A 9 18.20 -0.81 0.98
CA ILE A 9 16.80 -0.65 1.35
C ILE A 9 16.60 -1.07 2.80
N SER A 10 15.87 -0.25 3.58
CA SER A 10 15.63 -0.47 5.00
C SER A 10 14.13 -0.44 5.31
N ALA A 11 13.63 -1.47 5.97
CA ALA A 11 12.26 -1.53 6.45
C ALA A 11 12.13 -2.42 7.69
N THR A 12 11.46 -1.94 8.73
CA THR A 12 11.16 -2.75 9.92
C THR A 12 10.36 -3.98 9.55
N ASN A 13 9.33 -3.82 8.72
CA ASN A 13 8.47 -4.89 8.22
C ASN A 13 8.74 -5.17 6.73
N PRO A 14 8.59 -6.42 6.24
CA PRO A 14 8.89 -6.75 4.85
C PRO A 14 8.00 -6.06 3.82
N CYS A 15 6.79 -5.66 4.14
CA CYS A 15 5.82 -4.90 3.31
C CYS A 15 6.18 -4.84 1.80
N HIS A 16 5.88 -3.73 1.12
CA HIS A 16 6.26 -3.48 -0.28
C HIS A 16 7.78 -3.28 -0.49
N MET A 17 8.54 -2.97 0.57
CA MET A 17 9.98 -2.76 0.46
C MET A 17 10.75 -4.06 0.17
N TRP A 18 10.25 -5.21 0.64
CA TRP A 18 10.88 -6.50 0.33
C TRP A 18 10.78 -6.89 -1.15
N PRO A 19 9.59 -6.92 -1.78
CA PRO A 19 9.52 -7.19 -3.21
C PRO A 19 10.25 -6.14 -4.07
N THR A 20 10.30 -4.88 -3.64
CA THR A 20 11.15 -3.87 -4.28
C THR A 20 12.62 -4.26 -4.21
N ALA A 21 13.11 -4.69 -3.02
CA ALA A 21 14.49 -5.13 -2.84
C ALA A 21 14.82 -6.36 -3.69
N GLN A 22 13.90 -7.34 -3.77
CA GLN A 22 14.07 -8.52 -4.63
C GLN A 22 14.18 -8.12 -6.11
N ALA A 23 13.32 -7.22 -6.58
CA ALA A 23 13.36 -6.75 -7.96
C ALA A 23 14.64 -5.93 -8.27
N VAL A 24 15.09 -5.07 -7.34
CA VAL A 24 16.36 -4.35 -7.47
C VAL A 24 17.56 -5.31 -7.44
N ALA A 25 17.50 -6.38 -6.63
CA ALA A 25 18.52 -7.43 -6.62
C ALA A 25 18.59 -8.19 -7.94
N HIS A 26 17.45 -8.49 -8.54
CA HIS A 26 17.36 -9.14 -9.85
C HIS A 26 18.01 -8.29 -10.95
N GLU A 27 17.89 -6.98 -10.89
CA GLU A 27 18.54 -6.03 -11.80
C GLU A 27 20.03 -5.77 -11.42
N GLY A 28 20.57 -6.43 -10.39
CA GLY A 28 21.98 -6.35 -9.97
C GLY A 28 22.38 -5.08 -9.19
N ALA A 29 21.42 -4.23 -8.84
CA ALA A 29 21.66 -2.93 -8.22
C ALA A 29 21.48 -2.92 -6.68
N LEU A 30 21.02 -4.03 -6.05
CA LEU A 30 20.84 -4.07 -4.60
C LEU A 30 22.21 -4.04 -3.89
N GLY A 31 22.38 -3.09 -2.97
CA GLY A 31 23.43 -3.08 -1.96
C GLY A 31 23.06 -4.06 -0.85
N LEU A 32 22.33 -3.57 0.16
CA LEU A 32 21.84 -4.39 1.26
C LEU A 32 20.34 -4.18 1.50
N TYR A 33 19.69 -5.23 1.99
CA TYR A 33 18.35 -5.12 2.58
C TYR A 33 18.43 -5.26 4.10
N TYR A 34 18.09 -4.19 4.80
CA TYR A 34 18.00 -4.15 6.26
C TYR A 34 16.56 -4.45 6.69
N SER A 35 16.36 -5.42 7.58
CA SER A 35 15.02 -5.78 8.06
C SER A 35 14.91 -5.91 9.57
N GLY A 36 13.81 -5.42 10.11
CA GLY A 36 13.39 -5.67 11.48
C GLY A 36 12.81 -7.07 11.71
N TYR A 37 12.64 -7.89 10.66
CA TYR A 37 12.19 -9.28 10.74
C TYR A 37 13.36 -10.26 10.80
N PRO A 38 13.17 -11.47 11.36
CA PRO A 38 14.23 -12.48 11.39
C PRO A 38 14.48 -13.08 10.00
N ALA A 39 15.73 -13.44 9.72
CA ALA A 39 16.20 -13.89 8.41
C ALA A 39 15.41 -15.09 7.85
N TRP A 40 14.95 -16.00 8.71
CA TRP A 40 14.17 -17.18 8.28
C TRP A 40 12.80 -16.84 7.62
N LYS A 41 12.34 -15.59 7.76
CA LYS A 41 11.12 -15.08 7.06
C LYS A 41 11.37 -14.76 5.57
N PHE A 42 12.63 -14.66 5.15
CA PHE A 42 13.02 -14.26 3.79
C PHE A 42 13.52 -15.45 2.99
N GLN A 43 12.60 -16.39 2.67
CA GLN A 43 12.94 -17.58 1.90
C GLN A 43 13.47 -17.19 0.51
N GLY A 44 14.56 -17.83 0.07
CA GLY A 44 15.22 -17.56 -1.22
C GLY A 44 16.02 -16.25 -1.29
N ALA A 45 16.12 -15.48 -0.18
CA ALA A 45 17.00 -14.32 -0.13
C ALA A 45 18.48 -14.74 -0.15
N ASN A 46 19.33 -13.95 -0.84
CA ASN A 46 20.78 -14.07 -0.69
C ASN A 46 21.19 -13.59 0.70
N PRO A 47 21.74 -14.45 1.59
CA PRO A 47 22.11 -14.07 2.95
C PRO A 47 23.18 -12.95 3.02
N GLU A 48 24.01 -12.85 1.98
CA GLU A 48 25.06 -11.81 1.91
C GLU A 48 24.47 -10.41 1.78
N LEU A 49 23.30 -10.30 1.14
CA LEU A 49 22.58 -9.03 0.92
C LEU A 49 21.56 -8.72 2.02
N LEU A 50 21.43 -9.56 3.05
CA LEU A 50 20.43 -9.43 4.09
C LEU A 50 21.05 -9.12 5.46
N ARG A 51 20.53 -8.09 6.12
CA ARG A 51 20.90 -7.74 7.50
C ARG A 51 19.62 -7.65 8.35
N CYS A 52 19.51 -8.48 9.37
CA CYS A 52 18.31 -8.58 10.20
C CYS A 52 18.56 -8.20 11.65
N HIS A 53 17.67 -7.36 12.22
CA HIS A 53 17.64 -7.02 13.64
C HIS A 53 16.23 -7.08 14.19
N SER A 54 15.80 -8.24 14.67
CA SER A 54 14.38 -8.54 14.97
C SER A 54 14.02 -8.52 16.45
N LEU A 55 14.94 -8.15 17.35
CA LEU A 55 14.69 -8.25 18.80
C LEU A 55 13.41 -7.50 19.22
N ARG A 56 13.33 -6.20 18.91
CA ARG A 56 12.17 -5.38 19.31
C ARG A 56 10.89 -5.80 18.58
N THR A 57 11.00 -6.19 17.32
CA THR A 57 9.89 -6.72 16.54
C THR A 57 9.30 -7.95 17.20
N ASN A 58 10.15 -8.91 17.58
CA ASN A 58 9.69 -10.13 18.26
C ASN A 58 9.02 -9.83 19.62
N VAL A 59 9.56 -8.87 20.39
CA VAL A 59 8.96 -8.42 21.64
C VAL A 59 7.59 -7.78 21.41
N VAL A 60 7.47 -6.88 20.45
CA VAL A 60 6.20 -6.21 20.13
C VAL A 60 5.14 -7.24 19.71
N TYR A 61 5.47 -8.16 18.80
CA TYR A 61 4.53 -9.19 18.38
C TYR A 61 4.15 -10.17 19.51
N ALA A 62 5.09 -10.51 20.39
CA ALA A 62 4.79 -11.30 21.58
C ALA A 62 3.82 -10.56 22.52
N LEU A 63 4.06 -9.28 22.79
CA LEU A 63 3.16 -8.45 23.60
C LEU A 63 1.76 -8.35 22.98
N LEU A 64 1.69 -8.11 21.66
CA LEU A 64 0.40 -8.01 20.96
C LEU A 64 -0.37 -9.33 20.96
N LYS A 65 0.32 -10.46 20.93
CA LYS A 65 -0.29 -11.80 20.86
C LYS A 65 -0.69 -12.35 22.23
N TYR A 66 0.14 -12.15 23.25
CA TYR A 66 0.00 -12.86 24.52
C TYR A 66 -0.42 -11.97 25.69
N VAL A 67 -0.30 -10.63 25.57
CA VAL A 67 -0.67 -9.71 26.65
C VAL A 67 -2.00 -9.02 26.31
N PRO A 68 -3.02 -9.08 27.17
CA PRO A 68 -4.28 -8.38 26.99
C PRO A 68 -4.10 -6.86 26.80
N GLU A 69 -4.97 -6.26 26.01
CA GLU A 69 -4.85 -4.84 25.62
C GLU A 69 -4.77 -3.89 26.81
N TRP A 70 -5.53 -4.16 27.88
CA TRP A 70 -5.58 -3.36 29.10
C TRP A 70 -4.31 -3.45 29.97
N LEU A 71 -3.44 -4.44 29.72
CA LEU A 71 -2.16 -4.64 30.44
C LEU A 71 -0.93 -4.19 29.67
N ARG A 72 -1.08 -3.77 28.41
CA ARG A 72 0.04 -3.39 27.57
C ARG A 72 0.02 -1.90 27.20
N PRO A 73 1.17 -1.30 26.84
CA PRO A 73 1.22 0.03 26.25
C PRO A 73 0.37 0.11 24.97
N ALA A 74 -0.15 1.29 24.66
CA ALA A 74 -0.88 1.51 23.41
C ALA A 74 -0.05 1.05 22.21
N SER A 75 -0.68 0.36 21.27
CA SER A 75 -0.01 -0.27 20.10
C SER A 75 0.86 0.74 19.35
N ARG A 76 0.40 2.01 19.19
CA ARG A 76 1.18 3.09 18.56
C ARG A 76 2.54 3.33 19.22
N ARG A 77 2.62 3.29 20.56
CA ARG A 77 3.88 3.46 21.29
C ARG A 77 4.81 2.26 21.13
N LEU A 78 4.23 1.06 21.08
CA LEU A 78 4.99 -0.16 20.84
C LEU A 78 5.61 -0.16 19.45
N PHE A 79 4.85 0.21 18.42
CA PHE A 79 5.36 0.29 17.06
C PHE A 79 6.41 1.39 16.89
N LEU A 80 6.19 2.59 17.46
CA LEU A 80 7.19 3.65 17.43
C LEU A 80 8.50 3.23 18.12
N TRP A 81 8.42 2.58 19.29
CA TRP A 81 9.59 2.04 19.99
C TRP A 81 10.33 0.96 19.18
N GLN A 82 9.59 0.09 18.49
CA GLN A 82 10.13 -0.90 17.56
C GLN A 82 10.89 -0.24 16.42
N ASP A 83 10.22 0.68 15.71
CA ASP A 83 10.74 1.34 14.52
C ASP A 83 11.96 2.22 14.84
N GLU A 84 11.90 2.97 15.94
CA GLU A 84 13.05 3.75 16.41
C GLU A 84 14.25 2.88 16.74
N GLY A 85 14.04 1.74 17.40
CA GLY A 85 15.14 0.84 17.74
C GLY A 85 15.77 0.18 16.53
N PHE A 86 14.97 -0.19 15.55
CA PHE A 86 15.44 -0.71 14.29
C PHE A 86 16.23 0.35 13.50
N ASP A 87 15.71 1.57 13.37
CA ASP A 87 16.34 2.67 12.68
C ASP A 87 17.69 3.06 13.31
N ARG A 88 17.77 3.11 14.65
CA ARG A 88 19.06 3.33 15.37
C ARG A 88 20.07 2.23 15.03
N TRP A 89 19.61 0.99 14.98
CA TRP A 89 20.50 -0.12 14.64
C TRP A 89 20.98 -0.02 13.19
N VAL A 90 20.10 0.27 12.22
CA VAL A 90 20.50 0.48 10.81
C VAL A 90 21.52 1.62 10.72
N GLY A 91 21.25 2.77 11.35
CA GLY A 91 22.17 3.91 11.34
C GLY A 91 23.55 3.61 11.93
N ALA A 92 23.65 2.67 12.88
CA ALA A 92 24.92 2.22 13.47
C ALA A 92 25.67 1.18 12.61
N HIS A 93 24.95 0.47 11.71
CA HIS A 93 25.49 -0.61 10.89
C HIS A 93 25.35 -0.33 9.38
N LEU A 94 25.13 0.93 9.01
CA LEU A 94 24.98 1.32 7.61
C LEU A 94 26.30 1.14 6.85
N GLU A 95 26.27 0.22 5.88
CA GLU A 95 27.39 -0.04 4.99
C GLU A 95 27.41 0.94 3.80
N PRO A 96 28.57 1.21 3.19
CA PRO A 96 28.67 2.13 2.04
C PRO A 96 27.81 1.70 0.87
N CYS A 97 27.03 2.65 0.34
CA CYS A 97 26.17 2.51 -0.84
C CYS A 97 25.95 3.89 -1.48
N ASP A 98 25.37 3.96 -2.66
CA ASP A 98 25.07 5.23 -3.32
C ASP A 98 23.76 5.84 -2.80
N PHE A 99 22.77 4.98 -2.55
CA PHE A 99 21.46 5.36 -2.03
C PHE A 99 21.02 4.46 -0.89
N ILE A 100 20.37 5.05 0.11
CA ILE A 100 19.60 4.33 1.12
C ILE A 100 18.12 4.73 1.06
N HIS A 101 17.26 3.74 0.85
CA HIS A 101 15.81 3.89 0.91
C HIS A 101 15.30 3.46 2.28
N ALA A 102 14.46 4.28 2.91
CA ALA A 102 13.78 3.96 4.15
C ALA A 102 12.34 4.49 4.15
N MET A 103 11.53 4.03 5.09
CA MET A 103 10.13 4.44 5.21
C MET A 103 9.97 5.55 6.26
N PRO A 104 8.93 6.40 6.14
CA PRO A 104 8.57 7.37 7.18
C PRO A 104 8.39 6.69 8.56
N GLY A 105 8.88 7.34 9.60
CA GLY A 105 8.90 6.83 10.97
C GLY A 105 10.07 5.88 11.28
N GLN A 106 10.87 5.48 10.28
CA GLN A 106 11.94 4.48 10.39
C GLN A 106 13.27 4.94 9.77
N ALA A 107 13.45 6.25 9.51
CA ALA A 107 14.52 6.75 8.67
C ALA A 107 15.46 7.74 9.37
N LEU A 108 15.08 8.34 10.50
CA LEU A 108 15.77 9.48 11.11
C LEU A 108 17.25 9.19 11.43
N HIS A 109 17.52 8.12 12.15
CA HIS A 109 18.91 7.77 12.54
C HIS A 109 19.69 7.23 11.35
N THR A 110 19.06 6.47 10.49
CA THR A 110 19.61 5.98 9.22
C THR A 110 20.02 7.14 8.33
N PHE A 111 19.16 8.16 8.14
CA PHE A 111 19.47 9.32 7.30
C PHE A 111 20.56 10.22 7.90
N ARG A 112 20.54 10.40 9.21
CA ARG A 112 21.64 11.11 9.89
C ARG A 112 22.99 10.40 9.70
N ALA A 113 23.01 9.06 9.71
CA ALA A 113 24.22 8.28 9.43
C ALA A 113 24.60 8.39 7.94
N ALA A 114 23.65 8.27 7.03
CA ALA A 114 23.85 8.39 5.59
C ALA A 114 24.49 9.74 5.22
N LYS A 115 24.01 10.84 5.81
CA LYS A 115 24.60 12.18 5.59
C LYS A 115 26.07 12.25 5.99
N ARG A 116 26.47 11.61 7.11
CA ARG A 116 27.89 11.56 7.53
C ARG A 116 28.76 10.74 6.57
N LEU A 117 28.16 9.76 5.89
CA LEU A 117 28.84 8.87 4.93
C LEU A 117 28.72 9.35 3.49
N ALA A 118 28.14 10.54 3.24
CA ALA A 118 27.84 11.08 1.91
C ALA A 118 26.94 10.14 1.04
N ILE A 119 26.10 9.33 1.67
CA ILE A 119 25.09 8.46 1.02
C ILE A 119 23.84 9.28 0.78
N ARG A 120 23.27 9.21 -0.42
CA ARG A 120 22.00 9.88 -0.76
C ARG A 120 20.82 9.17 -0.10
N THR A 121 19.87 9.96 0.41
CA THR A 121 18.73 9.47 1.19
C THR A 121 17.44 9.56 0.39
N VAL A 122 16.65 8.49 0.38
CA VAL A 122 15.35 8.43 -0.30
C VAL A 122 14.29 7.95 0.68
N LEU A 123 13.30 8.80 0.93
CA LEU A 123 12.16 8.44 1.77
C LEU A 123 11.06 7.82 0.91
N ASN A 124 10.66 6.58 1.23
CA ASN A 124 9.74 5.78 0.42
C ASN A 124 8.31 5.86 0.98
N HIS A 125 7.38 6.37 0.18
CA HIS A 125 6.01 6.65 0.57
C HIS A 125 5.01 5.70 -0.11
N ALA A 126 4.51 4.73 0.66
CA ALA A 126 3.38 3.88 0.23
C ALA A 126 2.02 4.60 0.37
N THR A 127 1.98 5.64 1.19
CA THR A 127 0.82 6.52 1.42
C THR A 127 1.30 7.96 1.45
N GLY A 128 0.39 8.92 1.36
CA GLY A 128 0.72 10.32 1.57
C GLY A 128 1.16 10.64 3.01
N PRO A 129 1.61 11.87 3.26
CA PRO A 129 1.97 12.33 4.60
C PRO A 129 0.85 12.07 5.61
N ALA A 130 1.19 11.60 6.80
CA ALA A 130 0.19 11.18 7.79
C ALA A 130 -0.80 12.30 8.16
N ARG A 131 -0.34 13.56 8.25
CA ARG A 131 -1.22 14.72 8.47
C ARG A 131 -2.22 14.95 7.35
N GLU A 132 -1.81 14.71 6.09
CA GLU A 132 -2.70 14.85 4.92
C GLU A 132 -3.77 13.76 4.91
N VAL A 133 -3.40 12.52 5.21
CA VAL A 133 -4.35 11.41 5.38
C VAL A 133 -5.38 11.75 6.48
N MET A 134 -4.94 12.28 7.62
CA MET A 134 -5.85 12.71 8.69
C MET A 134 -6.78 13.83 8.23
N ARG A 135 -6.27 14.82 7.48
CA ARG A 135 -7.08 15.93 6.95
C ARG A 135 -8.18 15.41 6.02
N ILE A 136 -7.85 14.47 5.13
CA ILE A 136 -8.82 13.86 4.20
C ILE A 136 -9.89 13.07 4.96
N MET A 137 -9.49 12.34 5.99
CA MET A 137 -10.38 11.43 6.70
C MET A 137 -11.22 12.08 7.80
N ARG A 138 -10.82 13.24 8.29
CA ARG A 138 -11.50 13.95 9.40
C ARG A 138 -13.02 14.07 9.23
N PRO A 139 -13.57 14.54 8.08
CA PRO A 139 -15.01 14.70 7.92
C PRO A 139 -15.79 13.38 8.09
N GLU A 140 -15.23 12.26 7.64
CA GLU A 140 -15.89 10.96 7.76
C GLU A 140 -15.91 10.45 9.22
N TYR A 141 -14.82 10.66 9.98
CA TYR A 141 -14.80 10.31 11.39
C TYR A 141 -15.76 11.18 12.22
N GLU A 142 -15.81 12.47 11.94
CA GLU A 142 -16.76 13.41 12.59
C GLU A 142 -18.21 13.00 12.30
N ARG A 143 -18.55 12.61 11.06
CA ARG A 143 -19.87 12.12 10.65
C ARG A 143 -20.37 10.97 11.52
N ILE A 144 -19.50 10.06 11.91
CA ILE A 144 -19.87 8.89 12.75
C ILE A 144 -19.71 9.15 14.25
N GLY A 145 -19.32 10.38 14.63
CA GLY A 145 -19.11 10.77 16.04
C GLY A 145 -17.80 10.23 16.65
N MET A 146 -16.82 9.92 15.80
CA MET A 146 -15.48 9.52 16.22
C MET A 146 -14.46 10.64 16.02
N ARG A 147 -13.40 10.66 16.81
CA ARG A 147 -12.31 11.63 16.68
C ARG A 147 -11.11 10.95 16.03
N ILE A 148 -10.69 11.48 14.88
CA ILE A 148 -9.58 10.91 14.11
C ILE A 148 -8.27 10.88 14.91
N GLU A 149 -8.04 11.83 15.81
CA GLU A 149 -6.83 11.87 16.66
C GLU A 149 -6.74 10.67 17.62
N LYS A 150 -7.88 10.04 17.95
CA LYS A 150 -7.92 8.83 18.77
C LYS A 150 -7.71 7.55 17.95
N GLU A 151 -8.09 7.58 16.69
CA GLU A 151 -8.04 6.46 15.76
C GLU A 151 -6.74 6.44 14.94
N CYS A 152 -6.07 7.60 14.81
CA CYS A 152 -4.78 7.70 14.13
C CYS A 152 -3.71 6.90 14.89
N PRO A 153 -2.92 6.05 14.20
CA PRO A 153 -1.85 5.30 14.83
C PRO A 153 -0.62 6.15 15.20
N HIS A 154 -0.62 7.43 14.83
CA HIS A 154 0.50 8.36 15.00
C HIS A 154 0.18 9.42 16.05
N ASP A 155 1.19 9.85 16.80
CA ASP A 155 1.14 10.91 17.79
C ASP A 155 2.14 12.04 17.46
N ASP A 156 2.21 13.05 18.31
CA ASP A 156 3.08 14.21 18.08
C ASP A 156 4.56 13.83 17.96
N ALA A 157 5.00 12.79 18.68
CA ALA A 157 6.37 12.29 18.58
C ALA A 157 6.66 11.68 17.19
N TYR A 158 5.68 10.95 16.63
CA TYR A 158 5.78 10.46 15.25
C TYR A 158 5.84 11.62 14.25
N PHE A 159 4.95 12.61 14.39
CA PHE A 159 4.92 13.75 13.46
C PHE A 159 6.18 14.59 13.50
N ALA A 160 6.74 14.84 14.69
CA ALA A 160 8.01 15.55 14.81
C ALA A 160 9.16 14.77 14.13
N ARG A 161 9.15 13.44 14.28
CA ARG A 161 10.13 12.56 13.62
C ARG A 161 9.96 12.58 12.10
N GLU A 162 8.72 12.47 11.60
CA GLU A 162 8.40 12.52 10.16
C GLU A 162 8.89 13.84 9.55
N ASP A 163 8.68 14.98 10.21
CA ASP A 163 9.15 16.29 9.75
C ASP A 163 10.68 16.35 9.61
N GLU A 164 11.42 15.78 10.59
CA GLU A 164 12.88 15.72 10.52
C GLU A 164 13.36 14.77 9.40
N GLU A 165 12.70 13.64 9.21
CA GLU A 165 13.00 12.68 8.12
C GLU A 165 12.79 13.32 6.75
N TYR A 166 11.71 14.11 6.57
CA TYR A 166 11.43 14.86 5.35
C TYR A 166 12.51 15.91 5.05
N ALA A 167 12.98 16.60 6.07
CA ALA A 167 14.06 17.59 5.93
C ALA A 167 15.39 16.94 5.55
N LEU A 168 15.66 15.72 6.03
CA LEU A 168 16.91 14.99 5.76
C LEU A 168 16.90 14.23 4.43
N ALA A 169 15.72 13.90 3.88
CA ALA A 169 15.62 13.17 2.63
C ALA A 169 16.13 14.02 1.45
N ASP A 170 17.02 13.48 0.60
CA ASP A 170 17.40 14.12 -0.66
C ASP A 170 16.27 13.98 -1.68
N PHE A 171 15.62 12.80 -1.71
CA PHE A 171 14.52 12.48 -2.60
C PHE A 171 13.38 11.77 -1.85
N HIS A 172 12.18 11.85 -2.44
CA HIS A 172 10.98 11.16 -1.98
C HIS A 172 10.51 10.22 -3.09
N CYS A 173 10.32 8.94 -2.77
CA CYS A 173 9.83 7.94 -3.69
C CYS A 173 8.34 7.69 -3.41
N ALA A 174 7.48 8.18 -4.30
CA ALA A 174 6.03 8.04 -4.22
C ALA A 174 5.57 6.77 -4.97
N ALA A 175 4.68 5.99 -4.36
CA ALA A 175 4.12 4.78 -4.96
C ALA A 175 3.21 5.08 -6.17
N SER A 176 2.70 6.32 -6.30
CA SER A 176 1.73 6.72 -7.31
C SER A 176 1.72 8.23 -7.54
N THR A 177 1.02 8.65 -8.59
CA THR A 177 0.74 10.08 -8.84
C THR A 177 -0.11 10.70 -7.72
N VAL A 178 -0.99 9.94 -7.07
CA VAL A 178 -1.77 10.41 -5.91
C VAL A 178 -0.85 10.78 -4.75
N VAL A 179 0.10 9.91 -4.41
CA VAL A 179 1.08 10.19 -3.33
C VAL A 179 2.02 11.34 -3.71
N ARG A 180 2.47 11.42 -4.97
CA ARG A 180 3.25 12.56 -5.47
C ARG A 180 2.51 13.88 -5.22
N ASP A 181 1.24 13.94 -5.59
CA ASP A 181 0.44 15.16 -5.48
C ASP A 181 0.21 15.55 -4.00
N GLN A 182 0.04 14.56 -3.12
CA GLN A 182 -0.04 14.77 -1.67
C GLN A 182 1.29 15.28 -1.08
N LEU A 183 2.43 14.74 -1.52
CA LEU A 183 3.75 15.22 -1.12
C LEU A 183 4.03 16.64 -1.63
N ALA A 184 3.67 16.94 -2.87
CA ALA A 184 3.79 18.29 -3.42
C ALA A 184 2.91 19.30 -2.68
N ALA A 185 1.67 18.93 -2.33
CA ALA A 185 0.78 19.72 -1.50
C ALA A 185 1.33 19.96 -0.08
N ALA A 186 2.12 19.04 0.45
CA ALA A 186 2.84 19.16 1.71
C ALA A 186 4.14 19.99 1.61
N GLY A 187 4.45 20.57 0.42
CA GLY A 187 5.58 21.46 0.21
C GLY A 187 6.87 20.79 -0.28
N ILE A 188 6.83 19.52 -0.65
CA ILE A 188 8.01 18.86 -1.24
C ILE A 188 8.15 19.29 -2.71
N PRO A 189 9.32 19.81 -3.14
CA PRO A 189 9.54 20.20 -4.53
C PRO A 189 9.37 19.02 -5.49
N CYS A 190 8.61 19.20 -6.58
CA CYS A 190 8.32 18.13 -7.55
C CYS A 190 9.59 17.47 -8.12
N GLY A 191 10.67 18.23 -8.32
CA GLY A 191 11.96 17.68 -8.81
C GLY A 191 12.65 16.74 -7.81
N ARG A 192 12.19 16.66 -6.57
CA ARG A 192 12.67 15.72 -5.53
C ARG A 192 11.73 14.53 -5.32
N ILE A 193 10.64 14.43 -6.09
CA ILE A 193 9.65 13.35 -5.96
C ILE A 193 9.76 12.42 -7.16
N TRP A 194 10.13 11.18 -6.92
CA TRP A 194 10.13 10.10 -7.91
C TRP A 194 8.82 9.31 -7.82
N VAL A 195 8.18 9.03 -8.94
CA VAL A 195 7.02 8.13 -8.96
C VAL A 195 7.50 6.75 -9.39
N VAL A 196 7.43 5.80 -8.47
CA VAL A 196 7.87 4.42 -8.66
C VAL A 196 6.73 3.48 -8.30
N PRO A 197 5.96 3.03 -9.28
CA PRO A 197 4.77 2.22 -9.03
C PRO A 197 5.14 0.79 -8.60
N TYR A 198 4.27 0.15 -7.80
CA TYR A 198 4.45 -1.20 -7.29
C TYR A 198 3.91 -2.25 -8.27
N GLY A 199 4.50 -3.44 -8.24
CA GLY A 199 3.98 -4.60 -8.98
C GLY A 199 2.86 -5.33 -8.24
N ALA A 200 2.30 -6.33 -8.91
CA ALA A 200 1.19 -7.12 -8.39
C ALA A 200 1.64 -8.32 -7.55
N ASP A 201 2.76 -8.94 -7.89
CA ASP A 201 3.14 -10.25 -7.38
C ASP A 201 4.58 -10.29 -6.89
N THR A 202 4.77 -10.83 -5.68
CA THR A 202 6.09 -11.10 -5.08
C THR A 202 6.57 -12.53 -5.35
N ASN A 203 5.63 -13.44 -5.64
CA ASN A 203 5.89 -14.82 -5.95
C ASN A 203 5.39 -15.10 -7.37
N ALA A 204 6.30 -15.36 -8.29
CA ALA A 204 6.03 -15.53 -9.69
C ALA A 204 4.77 -16.39 -9.96
N GLY A 205 3.76 -15.79 -10.54
CA GLY A 205 2.61 -16.49 -11.09
C GLY A 205 1.40 -16.65 -10.17
N LEU A 206 1.32 -16.03 -8.99
CA LEU A 206 0.13 -16.16 -8.15
C LEU A 206 -1.04 -15.34 -8.70
N PHE A 207 -0.79 -14.06 -9.01
CA PHE A 207 -1.77 -13.17 -9.62
C PHE A 207 -1.59 -13.16 -11.13
N HIS A 208 -2.25 -14.10 -11.81
CA HIS A 208 -2.25 -14.23 -13.26
C HIS A 208 -3.65 -14.59 -13.77
N ARG A 209 -3.92 -14.22 -15.00
CA ARG A 209 -5.17 -14.57 -15.69
C ARG A 209 -5.18 -16.07 -16.03
N ALA A 210 -6.32 -16.74 -15.85
CA ALA A 210 -6.50 -18.10 -16.33
C ALA A 210 -6.52 -18.12 -17.87
N GLU A 211 -5.97 -19.19 -18.48
CA GLU A 211 -5.87 -19.33 -19.96
C GLU A 211 -7.23 -19.18 -20.67
N HIS A 212 -8.30 -19.74 -20.08
CA HIS A 212 -9.65 -19.71 -20.63
C HIS A 212 -10.60 -18.86 -19.78
N ALA A 213 -10.12 -17.69 -19.29
CA ALA A 213 -10.93 -16.82 -18.47
C ALA A 213 -12.11 -16.23 -19.24
N SER A 214 -13.34 -16.59 -18.85
CA SER A 214 -14.58 -15.97 -19.30
C SER A 214 -15.24 -15.21 -18.15
N PRO A 215 -16.03 -14.19 -18.44
CA PRO A 215 -16.81 -13.51 -17.40
C PRO A 215 -17.71 -14.47 -16.66
N PRO A 216 -17.89 -14.34 -15.32
CA PRO A 216 -18.79 -15.20 -14.57
C PRO A 216 -20.26 -14.96 -15.00
N PRO A 217 -21.12 -16.00 -14.91
CA PRO A 217 -22.52 -15.91 -15.36
C PRO A 217 -23.38 -15.00 -14.47
N VAL A 218 -22.92 -14.69 -13.27
CA VAL A 218 -23.58 -13.77 -12.33
C VAL A 218 -22.64 -12.61 -12.09
N PHE A 219 -23.14 -11.38 -12.11
CA PHE A 219 -22.32 -10.19 -11.83
C PHE A 219 -21.86 -10.21 -10.38
N ARG A 220 -20.59 -10.53 -10.19
CA ARG A 220 -19.94 -10.69 -8.89
C ARG A 220 -18.98 -9.54 -8.65
N ILE A 221 -19.27 -8.74 -7.65
CA ILE A 221 -18.49 -7.59 -7.24
C ILE A 221 -17.58 -8.04 -6.10
N LEU A 222 -16.29 -7.73 -6.19
CA LEU A 222 -15.29 -8.01 -5.17
C LEU A 222 -14.81 -6.72 -4.54
N PHE A 223 -14.75 -6.68 -3.22
CA PHE A 223 -13.96 -5.72 -2.46
C PHE A 223 -12.84 -6.47 -1.74
N ALA A 224 -11.61 -5.99 -1.84
CA ALA A 224 -10.47 -6.59 -1.15
C ALA A 224 -9.66 -5.53 -0.40
N GLY A 225 -9.55 -5.68 0.92
CA GLY A 225 -8.87 -4.75 1.82
C GLY A 225 -9.55 -4.66 3.18
N GLN A 226 -9.05 -3.83 4.07
CA GLN A 226 -9.74 -3.54 5.33
C GLN A 226 -11.13 -2.94 5.04
N VAL A 227 -12.17 -3.53 5.59
CA VAL A 227 -13.53 -3.00 5.48
C VAL A 227 -13.65 -1.84 6.47
N SER A 228 -13.32 -0.64 6.01
CA SER A 228 -13.16 0.58 6.82
C SER A 228 -13.69 1.83 6.11
N LEU A 229 -13.88 2.92 6.85
CA LEU A 229 -14.25 4.22 6.27
C LEU A 229 -13.23 4.69 5.24
N ARG A 230 -11.93 4.58 5.54
CA ARG A 230 -10.87 4.99 4.63
C ARG A 230 -10.94 4.28 3.29
N LYS A 231 -11.33 3.01 3.30
CA LYS A 231 -11.51 2.21 2.08
C LYS A 231 -12.89 2.42 1.40
N GLY A 232 -13.67 3.42 1.84
CA GLY A 232 -14.88 3.87 1.17
C GLY A 232 -16.06 2.91 1.27
N ILE A 233 -16.13 2.10 2.35
CA ILE A 233 -17.22 1.12 2.51
C ILE A 233 -18.60 1.78 2.46
N ARG A 234 -18.77 2.98 3.01
CA ARG A 234 -20.03 3.73 2.95
C ARG A 234 -20.47 3.99 1.51
N THR A 235 -19.57 4.57 0.71
CA THR A 235 -19.84 4.86 -0.73
C THR A 235 -20.23 3.60 -1.49
N LEU A 236 -19.57 2.46 -1.19
CA LEU A 236 -19.91 1.18 -1.80
C LEU A 236 -21.33 0.73 -1.43
N LEU A 237 -21.68 0.73 -0.14
CA LEU A 237 -23.00 0.27 0.34
C LEU A 237 -24.13 1.17 -0.16
N GLU A 238 -23.92 2.47 -0.20
CA GLU A 238 -24.86 3.43 -0.78
C GLU A 238 -25.04 3.21 -2.29
N ALA A 239 -23.94 2.96 -3.04
CA ALA A 239 -24.00 2.67 -4.49
C ALA A 239 -24.76 1.37 -4.78
N LEU A 240 -24.54 0.32 -4.00
CA LEU A 240 -25.32 -0.93 -4.11
C LEU A 240 -26.81 -0.73 -3.80
N THR A 241 -27.12 0.14 -2.83
CA THR A 241 -28.50 0.51 -2.51
C THR A 241 -29.17 1.29 -3.67
N LEU A 242 -28.42 2.21 -4.27
CA LEU A 242 -28.89 3.03 -5.40
C LEU A 242 -29.10 2.21 -6.67
N ALA A 243 -28.22 1.25 -6.93
CA ALA A 243 -28.29 0.37 -8.12
C ALA A 243 -29.49 -0.56 -8.10
N LYS A 244 -30.06 -0.89 -6.94
CA LYS A 244 -31.26 -1.75 -6.75
C LYS A 244 -31.21 -3.11 -7.47
N SER A 245 -30.04 -3.74 -7.54
CA SER A 245 -29.78 -4.98 -8.29
C SER A 245 -29.72 -6.21 -7.36
N PRO A 246 -30.84 -6.95 -7.18
CA PRO A 246 -30.87 -8.10 -6.27
C PRO A 246 -30.14 -9.33 -6.83
N HIS A 247 -29.84 -9.36 -8.11
CA HIS A 247 -29.13 -10.45 -8.79
C HIS A 247 -27.60 -10.29 -8.75
N TRP A 248 -27.10 -9.14 -8.32
CA TRP A 248 -25.68 -8.96 -8.05
C TRP A 248 -25.25 -9.71 -6.78
N LYS A 249 -23.96 -10.05 -6.69
CA LYS A 249 -23.34 -10.59 -5.48
C LYS A 249 -22.17 -9.72 -5.08
N MET A 250 -22.05 -9.45 -3.78
CA MET A 250 -20.99 -8.64 -3.23
C MET A 250 -20.17 -9.44 -2.23
N ASP A 251 -18.92 -9.73 -2.59
CA ASP A 251 -17.95 -10.40 -1.74
C ASP A 251 -16.98 -9.37 -1.11
N LEU A 252 -16.87 -9.37 0.24
CA LEU A 252 -15.98 -8.49 0.99
C LEU A 252 -14.89 -9.33 1.64
N ILE A 253 -13.65 -9.16 1.19
CA ILE A 253 -12.47 -9.85 1.68
C ILE A 253 -11.60 -8.89 2.47
N GLY A 254 -11.40 -9.16 3.75
CA GLY A 254 -10.58 -8.37 4.67
C GLY A 254 -11.19 -8.24 6.06
N ALA A 255 -10.39 -7.73 6.99
CA ALA A 255 -10.84 -7.51 8.35
C ALA A 255 -11.86 -6.36 8.42
N ARG A 256 -12.94 -6.55 9.18
CA ARG A 256 -13.92 -5.50 9.46
C ARG A 256 -13.39 -4.58 10.54
N CYS A 257 -13.31 -3.29 10.22
CA CYS A 257 -12.90 -2.27 11.17
C CYS A 257 -14.11 -1.70 11.94
N ARG A 258 -13.86 -1.24 13.15
CA ARG A 258 -14.88 -0.69 14.03
C ARG A 258 -15.56 0.55 13.43
N ASP A 259 -14.81 1.36 12.69
CA ASP A 259 -15.28 2.59 12.05
C ASP A 259 -16.34 2.35 10.96
N ALA A 260 -16.33 1.15 10.34
CA ALA A 260 -17.32 0.75 9.32
C ALA A 260 -18.61 0.11 9.91
N ALA A 261 -18.65 -0.18 11.21
CA ALA A 261 -19.71 -0.99 11.80
C ALA A 261 -21.11 -0.37 11.66
N LYS A 262 -21.22 0.96 11.82
CA LYS A 262 -22.51 1.68 11.69
C LYS A 262 -23.05 1.62 10.28
N ASP A 263 -22.22 1.86 9.27
CA ASP A 263 -22.63 1.85 7.86
C ASP A 263 -23.02 0.44 7.41
N ILE A 264 -22.27 -0.59 7.84
CA ILE A 264 -22.61 -2.01 7.58
C ILE A 264 -23.96 -2.37 8.21
N ALA A 265 -24.18 -2.00 9.48
CA ALA A 265 -25.44 -2.29 10.18
C ALA A 265 -26.65 -1.54 9.59
N ALA A 266 -26.43 -0.39 8.98
CA ALA A 266 -27.46 0.41 8.33
C ALA A 266 -27.81 -0.04 6.91
N TYR A 267 -27.01 -0.91 6.28
CA TYR A 267 -27.25 -1.36 4.91
C TYR A 267 -28.60 -2.09 4.76
N ARG A 268 -29.39 -1.68 3.79
CA ARG A 268 -30.72 -2.25 3.43
C ARG A 268 -30.87 -2.43 1.94
N GLY A 269 -29.75 -2.39 1.18
CA GLY A 269 -29.79 -2.62 -0.28
C GLY A 269 -30.17 -4.06 -0.61
N PRO A 270 -30.64 -4.31 -1.85
CA PRO A 270 -31.09 -5.63 -2.28
C PRO A 270 -29.93 -6.59 -2.61
N THR A 271 -28.72 -6.08 -2.85
CA THR A 271 -27.54 -6.90 -3.17
C THR A 271 -27.05 -7.63 -1.91
N PRO A 272 -26.98 -8.98 -1.89
CA PRO A 272 -26.49 -9.71 -0.73
C PRO A 272 -24.99 -9.50 -0.53
N LEU A 273 -24.60 -9.28 0.73
CA LEU A 273 -23.21 -9.09 1.15
C LEU A 273 -22.68 -10.37 1.79
N THR A 274 -21.51 -10.83 1.33
CA THR A 274 -20.77 -11.95 1.93
C THR A 274 -19.44 -11.48 2.48
N PHE A 275 -19.22 -11.65 3.78
CA PHE A 275 -17.98 -11.29 4.45
C PHE A 275 -17.11 -12.53 4.67
N HIS A 276 -15.91 -12.55 4.06
CA HIS A 276 -14.99 -13.69 4.14
C HIS A 276 -13.91 -13.54 5.21
N GLY A 277 -13.75 -12.34 5.78
CA GLY A 277 -12.57 -12.04 6.60
C GLY A 277 -11.29 -11.95 5.77
N ALA A 278 -10.13 -12.01 6.43
CA ALA A 278 -8.84 -12.03 5.73
C ALA A 278 -8.59 -13.41 5.11
N LEU A 279 -8.25 -13.45 3.84
CA LEU A 279 -7.95 -14.69 3.11
C LEU A 279 -6.45 -14.78 2.78
N PRO A 280 -5.89 -16.02 2.67
CA PRO A 280 -4.58 -16.25 2.08
C PRO A 280 -4.51 -15.72 0.64
N GLN A 281 -3.30 -15.34 0.20
CA GLN A 281 -3.09 -14.73 -1.13
C GLN A 281 -3.61 -15.61 -2.29
N GLU A 282 -3.46 -16.93 -2.20
CA GLU A 282 -3.96 -17.88 -3.20
C GLU A 282 -5.49 -17.84 -3.34
N GLN A 283 -6.20 -17.76 -2.20
CA GLN A 283 -7.66 -17.66 -2.19
C GLN A 283 -8.12 -16.28 -2.68
N LEU A 284 -7.37 -15.22 -2.36
CA LEU A 284 -7.62 -13.88 -2.89
C LEU A 284 -7.46 -13.84 -4.41
N ALA A 285 -6.39 -14.42 -4.95
CA ALA A 285 -6.16 -14.50 -6.39
C ALA A 285 -7.27 -15.30 -7.10
N ARG A 286 -7.75 -16.40 -6.49
CA ARG A 286 -8.91 -17.14 -7.00
C ARG A 286 -10.17 -16.27 -7.00
N ALA A 287 -10.47 -15.58 -5.89
CA ALA A 287 -11.63 -14.68 -5.79
C ALA A 287 -11.58 -13.58 -6.86
N MET A 288 -10.39 -13.02 -7.15
CA MET A 288 -10.21 -12.05 -8.23
C MET A 288 -10.52 -12.66 -9.60
N ARG A 289 -10.03 -13.87 -9.89
CA ARG A 289 -10.34 -14.57 -11.15
C ARG A 289 -11.84 -14.89 -11.32
N ASP A 290 -12.52 -15.19 -10.22
CA ASP A 290 -13.93 -15.58 -10.20
C ASP A 290 -14.90 -14.37 -10.14
N SER A 291 -14.39 -13.14 -10.05
CA SER A 291 -15.20 -11.92 -9.95
C SER A 291 -15.38 -11.23 -11.30
N SER A 292 -16.49 -10.53 -11.47
CA SER A 292 -16.77 -9.69 -12.64
C SER A 292 -15.99 -8.39 -12.60
N VAL A 293 -15.82 -7.81 -11.40
CA VAL A 293 -15.14 -6.53 -11.18
C VAL A 293 -14.65 -6.46 -9.73
N LEU A 294 -13.49 -5.85 -9.52
CA LEU A 294 -13.02 -5.43 -8.20
C LEU A 294 -13.35 -3.95 -8.00
N VAL A 295 -13.92 -3.60 -6.84
CA VAL A 295 -14.23 -2.22 -6.49
C VAL A 295 -13.37 -1.77 -5.31
N LEU A 296 -12.65 -0.65 -5.48
CA LEU A 296 -11.87 -0.01 -4.43
C LEU A 296 -12.23 1.48 -4.34
N PRO A 297 -13.32 1.83 -3.63
CA PRO A 297 -13.87 3.19 -3.58
C PRO A 297 -13.22 4.03 -2.48
N SER A 298 -11.92 3.83 -2.24
CA SER A 298 -11.22 4.43 -1.11
C SER A 298 -11.32 5.96 -1.12
N LEU A 299 -11.49 6.55 0.05
CA LEU A 299 -11.40 8.00 0.26
C LEU A 299 -9.95 8.47 0.28
N GLU A 300 -9.05 7.55 0.64
CA GLU A 300 -7.60 7.70 0.58
C GLU A 300 -6.95 6.32 0.48
N ASP A 301 -6.06 6.14 -0.49
CA ASP A 301 -5.23 4.94 -0.63
C ASP A 301 -4.00 5.26 -1.49
N GLY A 302 -2.82 5.32 -0.87
CA GLY A 302 -1.61 5.74 -1.56
C GLY A 302 -1.24 4.88 -2.77
N PHE A 303 -1.59 3.58 -2.77
CA PHE A 303 -1.41 2.75 -3.95
C PHE A 303 -2.59 1.79 -4.21
N GLY A 304 -2.97 0.94 -3.23
CA GLY A 304 -3.97 -0.09 -3.44
C GLY A 304 -3.43 -1.28 -4.24
N LEU A 305 -2.52 -2.05 -3.64
CA LEU A 305 -1.89 -3.23 -4.29
C LEU A 305 -2.87 -4.22 -4.92
N VAL A 306 -4.11 -4.28 -4.44
CA VAL A 306 -5.16 -5.13 -4.99
C VAL A 306 -5.54 -4.75 -6.42
N VAL A 307 -5.25 -3.51 -6.86
CA VAL A 307 -5.56 -3.03 -8.22
C VAL A 307 -4.72 -3.78 -9.26
N PRO A 308 -3.36 -3.70 -9.26
CA PRO A 308 -2.58 -4.49 -10.21
C PRO A 308 -2.75 -6.00 -10.02
N GLN A 309 -3.02 -6.49 -8.80
CA GLN A 309 -3.32 -7.91 -8.56
C GLN A 309 -4.60 -8.35 -9.28
N ALA A 310 -5.69 -7.59 -9.18
CA ALA A 310 -6.94 -7.89 -9.87
C ALA A 310 -6.77 -7.82 -11.39
N LEU A 311 -6.12 -6.77 -11.90
CA LEU A 311 -5.87 -6.60 -13.32
C LEU A 311 -5.04 -7.75 -13.90
N ASN A 312 -3.98 -8.19 -13.22
CA ASN A 312 -3.20 -9.36 -13.62
C ASN A 312 -4.03 -10.65 -13.60
N CYS A 313 -5.00 -10.79 -12.69
CA CYS A 313 -5.96 -11.89 -12.67
C CYS A 313 -7.02 -11.81 -13.79
N GLY A 314 -7.02 -10.76 -14.60
CA GLY A 314 -8.02 -10.52 -15.63
C GLY A 314 -9.35 -10.01 -15.05
N CYS A 315 -9.35 -9.46 -13.85
CA CYS A 315 -10.50 -8.83 -13.21
C CYS A 315 -10.45 -7.32 -13.43
N PRO A 316 -11.42 -6.71 -14.15
CA PRO A 316 -11.50 -5.27 -14.26
C PRO A 316 -11.64 -4.60 -12.89
N VAL A 317 -11.27 -3.33 -12.79
CA VAL A 317 -11.34 -2.61 -11.53
C VAL A 317 -12.18 -1.33 -11.63
N ILE A 318 -12.93 -1.00 -10.59
CA ILE A 318 -13.55 0.33 -10.42
C ILE A 318 -12.89 0.97 -9.20
N VAL A 319 -12.17 2.06 -9.40
CA VAL A 319 -11.41 2.72 -8.33
C VAL A 319 -11.81 4.19 -8.22
N SER A 320 -11.72 4.74 -7.02
CA SER A 320 -11.86 6.18 -6.88
C SER A 320 -10.61 6.91 -7.40
N ASP A 321 -10.76 8.21 -7.68
CA ASP A 321 -9.66 9.10 -8.04
C ASP A 321 -8.64 9.36 -6.91
N ARG A 322 -8.88 8.82 -5.71
CA ARG A 322 -8.00 8.87 -4.54
C ARG A 322 -7.21 7.56 -4.29
N VAL A 323 -7.34 6.59 -5.18
CA VAL A 323 -6.57 5.34 -5.15
C VAL A 323 -5.36 5.48 -6.07
N GLY A 324 -4.14 5.28 -5.55
CA GLY A 324 -2.92 5.40 -6.35
C GLY A 324 -2.84 4.40 -7.50
N GLY A 325 -3.40 3.20 -7.34
CA GLY A 325 -3.50 2.19 -8.41
C GLY A 325 -4.31 2.64 -9.64
N ARG A 326 -5.00 3.79 -9.57
CA ARG A 326 -5.62 4.41 -10.75
C ARG A 326 -4.62 4.66 -11.88
N ASP A 327 -3.35 4.80 -11.57
CA ASP A 327 -2.28 5.01 -12.57
C ASP A 327 -2.16 3.83 -13.55
N TYR A 328 -2.72 2.66 -13.21
CA TYR A 328 -2.82 1.47 -14.06
C TYR A 328 -4.16 1.32 -14.78
N VAL A 329 -5.11 2.22 -14.52
CA VAL A 329 -6.47 2.10 -15.05
C VAL A 329 -6.61 2.87 -16.35
N ARG A 330 -6.96 2.17 -17.42
CA ARG A 330 -7.46 2.74 -18.66
C ARG A 330 -8.99 2.68 -18.64
N HIS A 331 -9.62 3.86 -18.58
CA HIS A 331 -11.07 3.99 -18.35
C HIS A 331 -11.88 3.21 -19.39
N ARG A 332 -12.74 2.30 -18.91
CA ARG A 332 -13.60 1.39 -19.69
C ARG A 332 -12.86 0.40 -20.61
N GLU A 333 -11.55 0.26 -20.46
CA GLU A 333 -10.77 -0.80 -21.13
C GLU A 333 -10.43 -1.92 -20.14
N ASN A 334 -9.71 -1.60 -19.07
CA ASN A 334 -9.36 -2.53 -18.01
C ASN A 334 -9.96 -2.17 -16.65
N GLY A 335 -10.66 -1.03 -16.56
CA GLY A 335 -11.29 -0.55 -15.35
C GLY A 335 -11.98 0.79 -15.54
N SER A 336 -12.46 1.38 -14.44
CA SER A 336 -13.05 2.72 -14.41
C SER A 336 -12.53 3.51 -13.22
N ILE A 337 -12.41 4.83 -13.41
CA ILE A 337 -12.09 5.80 -12.36
C ILE A 337 -13.32 6.67 -12.14
N PHE A 338 -13.70 6.86 -10.88
CA PHE A 338 -14.82 7.73 -10.49
C PHE A 338 -14.41 8.69 -9.37
N PRO A 339 -15.11 9.85 -9.19
CA PRO A 339 -14.81 10.79 -8.10
C PRO A 339 -15.02 10.17 -6.72
N SER A 340 -14.05 10.31 -5.84
CA SER A 340 -14.11 9.74 -4.48
C SER A 340 -15.34 10.25 -3.72
N GLY A 341 -16.10 9.34 -3.11
CA GLY A 341 -17.33 9.64 -2.38
C GLY A 341 -18.58 9.80 -3.27
N ASP A 342 -18.45 9.81 -4.60
CA ASP A 342 -19.59 9.91 -5.51
C ASP A 342 -20.29 8.56 -5.67
N THR A 343 -21.32 8.37 -4.87
CA THR A 343 -22.17 7.17 -4.86
C THR A 343 -22.87 6.92 -6.19
N ALA A 344 -23.33 8.00 -6.86
CA ALA A 344 -24.05 7.88 -8.12
C ALA A 344 -23.12 7.47 -9.27
N ALA A 345 -21.94 8.06 -9.34
CA ALA A 345 -20.90 7.69 -10.30
C ALA A 345 -20.48 6.22 -10.13
N LEU A 346 -20.27 5.77 -8.88
CA LEU A 346 -19.93 4.36 -8.62
C LEU A 346 -21.06 3.42 -9.07
N ALA A 347 -22.33 3.73 -8.77
CA ALA A 347 -23.47 2.93 -9.18
C ALA A 347 -23.58 2.85 -10.72
N ALA A 348 -23.31 3.95 -11.41
CA ALA A 348 -23.31 4.02 -12.87
C ALA A 348 -22.21 3.15 -13.48
N GLU A 349 -20.99 3.18 -12.93
CA GLU A 349 -19.87 2.34 -13.41
C GLU A 349 -20.12 0.84 -13.13
N LEU A 350 -20.70 0.47 -11.99
CA LEU A 350 -21.12 -0.90 -11.72
C LEU A 350 -22.12 -1.40 -12.77
N ALA A 351 -23.15 -0.61 -13.08
CA ALA A 351 -24.16 -0.94 -14.10
C ALA A 351 -23.54 -0.96 -15.52
N TRP A 352 -22.53 -0.17 -15.79
CA TRP A 352 -21.82 -0.21 -17.06
C TRP A 352 -21.04 -1.52 -17.22
N TRP A 353 -20.26 -1.94 -16.20
CA TRP A 353 -19.46 -3.16 -16.23
C TRP A 353 -20.31 -4.43 -16.25
N GLU A 354 -21.49 -4.42 -15.67
CA GLU A 354 -22.44 -5.53 -15.82
C GLU A 354 -22.82 -5.75 -17.29
N ARG A 355 -23.06 -4.67 -18.03
CA ARG A 355 -23.45 -4.72 -19.45
C ARG A 355 -22.28 -4.93 -20.41
N HIS A 356 -21.05 -4.65 -19.96
CA HIS A 356 -19.85 -4.73 -20.77
C HIS A 356 -18.79 -5.62 -20.07
N PRO A 357 -19.08 -6.92 -19.90
CA PRO A 357 -18.14 -7.81 -19.23
C PRO A 357 -16.85 -7.96 -20.03
N ALA A 358 -15.71 -7.85 -19.34
CA ALA A 358 -14.39 -7.98 -19.95
C ALA A 358 -13.43 -8.79 -19.07
N ARG A 359 -12.37 -9.27 -19.70
CA ARG A 359 -11.23 -9.93 -19.02
C ARG A 359 -9.95 -9.31 -19.54
N PRO A 360 -9.47 -8.20 -18.96
CA PRO A 360 -8.25 -7.54 -19.38
C PRO A 360 -7.04 -8.50 -19.28
N HIS A 361 -6.04 -8.26 -20.13
CA HIS A 361 -4.77 -8.98 -20.09
C HIS A 361 -3.66 -8.01 -19.72
N GLU A 362 -3.28 -8.02 -18.46
CA GLU A 362 -2.27 -7.13 -17.89
C GLU A 362 -1.17 -7.94 -17.21
N ASN A 363 0.01 -7.33 -17.12
CA ASN A 363 1.16 -7.94 -16.43
C ASN A 363 1.99 -6.84 -15.73
N PHE A 364 1.52 -6.40 -14.57
CA PHE A 364 2.20 -5.41 -13.75
C PHE A 364 3.18 -6.11 -12.81
N THR A 365 4.47 -5.91 -13.02
CA THR A 365 5.54 -6.59 -12.26
C THR A 365 6.34 -5.60 -11.42
N TRP A 366 6.95 -6.07 -10.35
CA TRP A 366 7.88 -5.30 -9.52
C TRP A 366 9.15 -4.88 -10.26
N SER A 367 9.56 -5.64 -11.29
CA SER A 367 10.72 -5.30 -12.12
C SER A 367 10.56 -3.96 -12.86
N THR A 368 9.33 -3.61 -13.24
CA THR A 368 9.06 -2.30 -13.86
C THR A 368 9.37 -1.16 -12.89
N GLY A 369 8.89 -1.26 -11.65
CA GLY A 369 9.20 -0.29 -10.60
C GLY A 369 10.70 -0.25 -10.27
N ALA A 370 11.34 -1.41 -10.17
CA ALA A 370 12.79 -1.47 -9.91
C ALA A 370 13.61 -0.77 -10.99
N ARG A 371 13.32 -1.01 -12.27
CA ARG A 371 13.99 -0.31 -13.38
C ARG A 371 13.76 1.20 -13.33
N THR A 372 12.54 1.64 -13.03
CA THR A 372 12.24 3.06 -12.84
C THR A 372 13.05 3.64 -11.69
N LEU A 373 13.13 2.95 -10.56
CA LEU A 373 13.91 3.36 -9.39
C LEU A 373 15.40 3.50 -9.71
N ILE A 374 15.97 2.52 -10.41
CA ILE A 374 17.37 2.50 -10.84
C ILE A 374 17.65 3.68 -11.78
N ALA A 375 16.80 3.89 -12.80
CA ALA A 375 16.95 5.00 -13.75
C ALA A 375 16.90 6.38 -13.08
N GLN A 376 15.98 6.60 -12.13
CA GLN A 376 15.91 7.82 -11.33
C GLN A 376 17.16 8.02 -10.47
N SER A 377 17.66 6.94 -9.87
CA SER A 377 18.88 6.98 -9.06
C SER A 377 20.11 7.31 -9.91
N GLU A 378 20.25 6.71 -11.10
CA GLU A 378 21.33 7.01 -12.03
C GLU A 378 21.30 8.46 -12.51
N ALA A 379 20.11 8.97 -12.86
CA ALA A 379 19.92 10.37 -13.25
C ALA A 379 20.30 11.33 -12.11
N ALA A 380 20.01 10.97 -10.86
CA ALA A 380 20.37 11.77 -9.69
C ALA A 380 21.87 11.76 -9.37
N LEU A 381 22.63 10.73 -9.78
CA LEU A 381 24.08 10.69 -9.64
C LEU A 381 24.81 11.53 -10.70
N ASN A 382 24.18 11.74 -11.86
CA ASN A 382 24.73 12.47 -13.02
C ASN A 382 23.79 13.62 -13.41
N PRO A 383 23.63 14.66 -12.57
CA PRO A 383 22.71 15.77 -12.78
C PRO A 383 23.08 16.65 -13.99
#